data_07deccc2c05ba4ef51f58d77df863676
#
_entry.id   07deccc2c05ba4ef51f58d77df863676
#
_cell.length_a   1.000
_cell.length_b   1.000
_cell.length_c   1.000
_cell.angle_alpha   90.00
_cell.angle_beta   90.00
_cell.angle_gamma   90.00
#
_symmetry.space_group_name_H-M   'P 1'
#
loop_
_entity.id
_entity.type
_entity.pdbx_description
1 polymer ?
#
loop_
_entity_poly.entity_id
_entity_poly.type
_entity_poly.pdbx_seq_one_letter_code
_entity_poly.pdbx_strand_id
1 'polypeptide(L)'
;LGFTLTETLVAIVIGMISVATAFSAYNYFNKSYASISQKAAISKSAREALSLIARDLRNAGYIDPNFISSSWEGIRDQTRAEKQMIGVLQKYGGSSGTAGRYSQADQLEIWYTISPYERKNVTYFILKYRDGSDNFYLMREIRIFGKRTLYPSTDVIVSNVEDFQVILKDKDGKVIV
;
A
#
# COMPACT_ATOMS: atom_id res chain seq x y z
N LEU A 1 20.10 -63.36 28.48
CA LEU A 1 18.92 -63.17 27.62
C LEU A 1 19.29 -62.25 26.49
N GLY A 2 19.41 -62.79 25.26
CA GLY A 2 19.68 -62.00 24.04
C GLY A 2 18.38 -61.66 23.32
N PHE A 3 18.36 -60.50 22.63
CA PHE A 3 17.25 -60.13 21.77
C PHE A 3 17.10 -61.06 20.58
N THR A 4 15.89 -61.39 20.22
CA THR A 4 15.60 -62.15 19.03
C THR A 4 15.72 -61.28 17.79
N LEU A 5 16.05 -61.84 16.64
CA LEU A 5 16.19 -61.10 15.37
C LEU A 5 14.87 -60.41 14.99
N THR A 6 13.74 -61.02 15.32
CA THR A 6 12.39 -60.46 15.10
C THR A 6 12.10 -59.23 15.96
N GLU A 7 12.53 -59.21 17.23
CA GLU A 7 12.36 -58.04 18.12
C GLU A 7 13.17 -56.85 17.62
N THR A 8 14.37 -57.10 17.16
CA THR A 8 15.23 -56.04 16.59
C THR A 8 14.64 -55.46 15.31
N LEU A 9 14.04 -56.29 14.46
CA LEU A 9 13.42 -55.86 13.22
C LEU A 9 12.17 -55.01 13.49
N VAL A 10 11.32 -55.45 14.44
CA VAL A 10 10.13 -54.67 14.85
C VAL A 10 10.51 -53.33 15.47
N ALA A 11 11.56 -53.30 16.32
CA ALA A 11 12.03 -52.06 16.92
C ALA A 11 12.54 -51.05 15.88
N ILE A 12 13.22 -51.50 14.83
CA ILE A 12 13.70 -50.66 13.74
C ILE A 12 12.52 -50.10 12.96
N VAL A 13 11.50 -50.90 12.63
CA VAL A 13 10.31 -50.44 11.89
C VAL A 13 9.55 -49.36 12.70
N ILE A 14 9.32 -49.61 13.97
CA ILE A 14 8.65 -48.63 14.85
C ILE A 14 9.50 -47.35 14.96
N GLY A 15 10.82 -47.49 15.10
CA GLY A 15 11.73 -46.33 15.10
C GLY A 15 11.66 -45.51 13.81
N MET A 16 11.63 -46.13 12.64
CA MET A 16 11.51 -45.45 11.34
C MET A 16 10.18 -44.70 11.22
N ILE A 17 9.06 -45.33 11.62
CA ILE A 17 7.76 -44.68 11.62
C ILE A 17 7.74 -43.46 12.55
N SER A 18 8.30 -43.57 13.72
CA SER A 18 8.37 -42.47 14.68
C SER A 18 9.19 -41.29 14.15
N VAL A 19 10.33 -41.56 13.50
CA VAL A 19 11.14 -40.51 12.86
C VAL A 19 10.40 -39.88 11.69
N ALA A 20 9.74 -40.68 10.86
CA ALA A 20 8.97 -40.18 9.72
C ALA A 20 7.81 -39.27 10.14
N THR A 21 7.10 -39.67 11.19
CA THR A 21 6.00 -38.83 11.74
C THR A 21 6.51 -37.55 12.35
N ALA A 22 7.60 -37.58 13.10
CA ALA A 22 8.24 -36.40 13.67
C ALA A 22 8.69 -35.41 12.57
N PHE A 23 9.31 -35.92 11.51
CA PHE A 23 9.74 -35.12 10.37
C PHE A 23 8.56 -34.50 9.61
N SER A 24 7.47 -35.25 9.43
CA SER A 24 6.24 -34.75 8.80
C SER A 24 5.60 -33.65 9.63
N ALA A 25 5.53 -33.82 10.95
CA ALA A 25 5.04 -32.79 11.86
C ALA A 25 5.90 -31.52 11.81
N TYR A 26 7.22 -31.68 11.83
CA TYR A 26 8.15 -30.55 11.71
C TYR A 26 7.92 -29.76 10.41
N ASN A 27 7.81 -30.43 9.27
CA ASN A 27 7.55 -29.77 7.99
C ASN A 27 6.19 -29.07 7.97
N TYR A 28 5.17 -29.67 8.56
CA TYR A 28 3.85 -29.03 8.70
C TYR A 28 3.90 -27.75 9.53
N PHE A 29 4.56 -27.79 10.67
CA PHE A 29 4.74 -26.62 11.54
C PHE A 29 5.52 -25.51 10.86
N ASN A 30 6.61 -25.84 10.16
CA ASN A 30 7.38 -24.84 9.43
C ASN A 30 6.56 -24.13 8.35
N LYS A 31 5.79 -24.89 7.56
CA LYS A 31 4.89 -24.30 6.54
C LYS A 31 3.81 -23.44 7.17
N SER A 32 3.20 -23.90 8.26
CA SER A 32 2.18 -23.14 8.99
C SER A 32 2.75 -21.87 9.58
N TYR A 33 3.93 -21.94 10.20
CA TYR A 33 4.60 -20.77 10.76
C TYR A 33 4.93 -19.73 9.68
N ALA A 34 5.48 -20.17 8.56
CA ALA A 34 5.77 -19.28 7.43
C ALA A 34 4.51 -18.56 6.92
N SER A 35 3.41 -19.30 6.75
CA SER A 35 2.12 -18.75 6.33
C SER A 35 1.55 -17.73 7.32
N ILE A 36 1.60 -18.02 8.62
CA ILE A 36 1.12 -17.13 9.68
C ILE A 36 1.99 -15.87 9.73
N SER A 37 3.31 -16.03 9.67
CA SER A 37 4.26 -14.91 9.66
C SER A 37 4.03 -13.98 8.47
N GLN A 38 3.81 -14.54 7.28
CA GLN A 38 3.51 -13.77 6.08
C GLN A 38 2.19 -13.00 6.20
N LYS A 39 1.12 -13.64 6.71
CA LYS A 39 -0.17 -12.99 6.95
C LYS A 39 -0.05 -11.86 7.98
N ALA A 40 0.73 -12.06 9.03
CA ALA A 40 0.99 -11.04 10.05
C ALA A 40 1.74 -9.84 9.47
N ALA A 41 2.74 -10.07 8.63
CA ALA A 41 3.48 -9.01 7.94
C ALA A 41 2.58 -8.19 7.00
N ILE A 42 1.74 -8.85 6.21
CA ILE A 42 0.76 -8.20 5.32
C ILE A 42 -0.22 -7.35 6.15
N SER A 43 -0.78 -7.90 7.22
CA SER A 43 -1.71 -7.18 8.10
C SER A 43 -1.07 -5.95 8.75
N LYS A 44 0.19 -6.05 9.16
CA LYS A 44 0.96 -4.93 9.69
C LYS A 44 1.14 -3.83 8.64
N SER A 45 1.62 -4.18 7.46
CA SER A 45 1.84 -3.23 6.36
C SER A 45 0.53 -2.53 5.95
N ALA A 46 -0.59 -3.26 5.88
CA ALA A 46 -1.89 -2.68 5.58
C ALA A 46 -2.34 -1.66 6.64
N ARG A 47 -2.15 -1.95 7.94
CA ARG A 47 -2.47 -1.00 9.02
C ARG A 47 -1.60 0.24 8.97
N GLU A 48 -0.32 0.09 8.69
CA GLU A 48 0.61 1.21 8.54
C GLU A 48 0.20 2.10 7.36
N ALA A 49 -0.17 1.51 6.22
CA ALA A 49 -0.68 2.24 5.06
C ALA A 49 -1.96 3.02 5.39
N LEU A 50 -2.94 2.37 6.01
CA LEU A 50 -4.20 3.03 6.41
C LEU A 50 -3.96 4.16 7.42
N SER A 51 -3.06 3.97 8.37
CA SER A 51 -2.64 5.01 9.33
C SER A 51 -2.03 6.22 8.62
N LEU A 52 -1.20 5.98 7.61
CA LEU A 52 -0.57 7.02 6.81
C LEU A 52 -1.60 7.80 5.98
N ILE A 53 -2.50 7.09 5.30
CA ILE A 53 -3.61 7.68 4.54
C ILE A 53 -4.52 8.50 5.46
N ALA A 54 -4.90 7.94 6.62
CA ALA A 54 -5.74 8.64 7.60
C ALA A 54 -5.07 9.92 8.13
N ARG A 55 -3.75 9.91 8.34
CA ARG A 55 -3.00 11.11 8.73
C ARG A 55 -3.03 12.17 7.65
N ASP A 56 -2.80 11.79 6.40
CA ASP A 56 -2.80 12.74 5.28
C ASP A 56 -4.21 13.28 5.01
N LEU A 57 -5.25 12.45 5.16
CA LEU A 57 -6.64 12.88 5.06
C LEU A 57 -7.07 13.88 6.15
N ARG A 58 -6.55 13.74 7.38
CA ARG A 58 -6.81 14.72 8.45
C ARG A 58 -6.25 16.10 8.14
N ASN A 59 -5.17 16.16 7.36
CA ASN A 59 -4.58 17.40 6.91
C ASN A 59 -5.23 17.94 5.62
N ALA A 60 -6.09 17.16 4.98
CA ALA A 60 -6.75 17.53 3.74
C ALA A 60 -7.53 18.83 3.90
N GLY A 61 -7.31 19.75 2.96
CA GLY A 61 -8.00 21.03 2.96
C GLY A 61 -7.51 22.05 3.98
N TYR A 62 -6.49 21.74 4.76
CA TYR A 62 -5.90 22.76 5.62
C TYR A 62 -5.27 23.86 4.77
N ILE A 63 -5.68 25.10 5.02
CA ILE A 63 -5.12 26.31 4.40
C ILE A 63 -4.50 27.12 5.51
N ASP A 64 -3.20 27.42 5.39
CA ASP A 64 -2.53 28.33 6.31
C ASP A 64 -3.20 29.72 6.22
N PRO A 65 -3.59 30.34 7.35
CA PRO A 65 -4.22 31.67 7.35
C PRO A 65 -3.37 32.77 6.70
N ASN A 66 -2.05 32.59 6.69
CA ASN A 66 -1.11 33.52 6.06
C ASN A 66 -0.72 33.12 4.63
N PHE A 67 -1.45 32.15 4.04
CA PHE A 67 -1.14 31.67 2.71
C PHE A 67 -1.36 32.75 1.65
N ILE A 68 -0.31 33.03 0.89
CA ILE A 68 -0.30 34.06 -0.15
C ILE A 68 -0.47 33.38 -1.51
N SER A 69 -1.66 33.51 -2.09
CA SER A 69 -2.00 32.89 -3.39
C SER A 69 -1.19 33.41 -4.57
N SER A 70 -0.61 34.62 -4.46
CA SER A 70 0.20 35.22 -5.54
C SER A 70 1.52 34.50 -5.85
N SER A 71 1.97 33.60 -4.97
CA SER A 71 3.16 32.76 -5.24
C SER A 71 2.92 31.65 -6.25
N TRP A 72 1.73 31.57 -6.83
CA TRP A 72 1.25 30.47 -7.68
C TRP A 72 1.32 30.74 -9.18
N GLU A 73 1.85 31.87 -9.62
CA GLU A 73 1.86 32.28 -11.03
C GLU A 73 2.48 31.30 -12.04
N GLY A 74 3.08 30.20 -11.58
CA GLY A 74 3.68 29.16 -12.42
C GLY A 74 2.86 27.88 -12.59
N ILE A 75 1.72 27.73 -11.92
CA ILE A 75 0.99 26.46 -11.93
C ILE A 75 -0.24 26.57 -12.85
N ARG A 76 -0.13 25.97 -14.04
CA ARG A 76 -1.22 25.91 -15.05
C ARG A 76 -2.51 25.24 -14.58
N ASP A 77 -2.52 24.62 -13.40
CA ASP A 77 -3.64 23.84 -12.85
C ASP A 77 -4.29 24.49 -11.61
N GLN A 78 -4.16 25.81 -11.46
CA GLN A 78 -4.72 26.54 -10.31
C GLN A 78 -6.22 26.29 -10.10
N THR A 79 -6.98 26.21 -11.17
CA THR A 79 -8.45 26.04 -11.11
C THR A 79 -8.88 24.69 -10.52
N ARG A 80 -8.08 23.65 -10.68
CA ARG A 80 -8.38 22.31 -10.14
C ARG A 80 -7.97 22.19 -8.68
N ALA A 81 -6.83 22.78 -8.33
CA ALA A 81 -6.26 22.72 -6.98
C ALA A 81 -7.05 23.58 -5.96
N GLU A 82 -7.68 24.67 -6.39
CA GLU A 82 -8.50 25.53 -5.53
C GLU A 82 -9.87 24.92 -5.18
N LYS A 83 -10.39 24.06 -6.06
CA LYS A 83 -11.74 23.50 -5.92
C LYS A 83 -11.78 22.12 -5.27
N GLN A 84 -10.70 21.36 -5.29
CA GLN A 84 -10.68 19.99 -4.78
C GLN A 84 -9.59 19.80 -3.72
N MET A 85 -10.01 19.75 -2.47
CA MET A 85 -9.13 19.43 -1.33
C MET A 85 -8.85 17.92 -1.24
N ILE A 86 -9.81 17.13 -1.69
CA ILE A 86 -9.70 15.68 -1.84
C ILE A 86 -10.24 15.33 -3.23
N GLY A 87 -9.43 14.72 -4.05
CA GLY A 87 -9.80 14.22 -5.37
C GLY A 87 -9.75 12.69 -5.39
N VAL A 88 -10.80 12.06 -5.89
CA VAL A 88 -10.78 10.65 -6.24
C VAL A 88 -10.89 10.54 -7.75
N LEU A 89 -9.88 9.95 -8.37
CA LEU A 89 -9.90 9.60 -9.77
C LEU A 89 -10.27 8.13 -9.87
N GLN A 90 -11.54 7.86 -10.14
CA GLN A 90 -12.01 6.48 -10.34
C GLN A 90 -11.45 5.92 -11.64
N LYS A 91 -10.96 4.68 -11.59
CA LYS A 91 -10.48 3.89 -12.73
C LYS A 91 -9.78 4.76 -13.77
N TYR A 92 -8.57 5.16 -13.47
CA TYR A 92 -7.80 6.00 -14.38
C TYR A 92 -7.59 5.29 -15.72
N GLY A 93 -8.60 5.36 -16.59
CA GLY A 93 -8.59 4.84 -17.96
C GLY A 93 -7.79 5.69 -18.93
N GLY A 94 -6.86 6.47 -18.45
CA GLY A 94 -6.00 7.33 -19.25
C GLY A 94 -4.87 6.54 -19.88
N SER A 95 -4.94 6.34 -21.17
CA SER A 95 -3.84 6.01 -22.09
C SER A 95 -2.75 7.10 -22.13
N SER A 96 -2.62 7.89 -21.10
CA SER A 96 -1.65 8.95 -21.03
C SER A 96 -0.34 8.42 -20.48
N GLY A 97 0.62 8.23 -21.36
CA GLY A 97 2.08 8.15 -21.32
C GLY A 97 2.88 8.11 -20.01
N THR A 98 2.30 8.07 -18.86
CA THR A 98 3.00 7.85 -17.60
C THR A 98 3.08 6.34 -17.37
N ALA A 99 4.12 5.78 -17.90
CA ALA A 99 4.42 4.37 -17.83
C ALA A 99 4.27 3.82 -16.42
N GLY A 100 3.33 2.91 -16.21
CA GLY A 100 3.30 2.05 -15.06
C GLY A 100 2.12 2.19 -14.09
N ARG A 101 1.27 3.21 -14.17
CA ARG A 101 0.09 3.30 -13.30
C ARG A 101 -0.97 2.29 -13.72
N TYR A 102 -1.51 1.54 -12.75
CA TYR A 102 -2.53 0.53 -13.00
C TYR A 102 -3.88 1.21 -13.21
N SER A 103 -4.44 1.04 -14.42
CA SER A 103 -5.63 1.76 -14.88
C SER A 103 -6.96 1.28 -14.28
N GLN A 104 -6.97 0.17 -13.52
CA GLN A 104 -8.18 -0.41 -12.96
C GLN A 104 -8.42 -0.04 -11.49
N ALA A 105 -7.45 0.57 -10.82
CA ALA A 105 -7.55 1.00 -9.44
C ALA A 105 -7.81 2.51 -9.34
N ASP A 106 -8.42 2.92 -8.23
CA ASP A 106 -8.66 4.32 -7.94
C ASP A 106 -7.35 5.03 -7.58
N GLN A 107 -7.35 6.35 -7.73
CA GLN A 107 -6.29 7.21 -7.28
C GLN A 107 -6.86 8.23 -6.29
N LEU A 108 -6.22 8.38 -5.14
CA LEU A 108 -6.59 9.36 -4.12
C LEU A 108 -5.60 10.51 -4.14
N GLU A 109 -6.08 11.72 -4.37
CA GLU A 109 -5.31 12.96 -4.29
C GLU A 109 -5.74 13.79 -3.08
N ILE A 110 -4.77 14.26 -2.31
CA ILE A 110 -4.96 15.05 -1.10
C ILE A 110 -4.14 16.32 -1.20
N TRP A 111 -4.76 17.47 -0.95
CA TRP A 111 -4.12 18.78 -1.01
C TRP A 111 -4.23 19.51 0.32
N TYR A 112 -3.12 20.09 0.79
CA TYR A 112 -3.07 20.96 1.97
C TYR A 112 -1.85 21.90 1.93
N THR A 113 -1.91 23.01 2.65
CA THR A 113 -0.77 23.92 2.81
C THR A 113 0.13 23.45 3.94
N ILE A 114 1.44 23.62 3.77
CA ILE A 114 2.45 23.31 4.80
C ILE A 114 3.14 24.56 5.32
N SER A 115 3.06 25.65 4.57
CA SER A 115 3.58 26.96 4.97
C SER A 115 2.81 28.05 4.21
N PRO A 116 2.99 29.36 4.55
CA PRO A 116 2.39 30.44 3.80
C PRO A 116 2.73 30.48 2.30
N TYR A 117 3.81 29.80 1.90
CA TYR A 117 4.32 29.83 0.52
C TYR A 117 4.32 28.47 -0.17
N GLU A 118 3.92 27.41 0.54
CA GLU A 118 4.05 26.04 0.03
C GLU A 118 2.79 25.22 0.24
N ARG A 119 2.42 24.52 -0.80
CA ARG A 119 1.30 23.57 -0.80
C ARG A 119 1.80 22.18 -1.13
N LYS A 120 1.24 21.19 -0.49
CA LYS A 120 1.57 19.78 -0.66
C LYS A 120 0.42 19.04 -1.34
N ASN A 121 0.76 18.30 -2.37
CA ASN A 121 -0.09 17.28 -2.96
C ASN A 121 0.44 15.90 -2.58
N VAL A 122 -0.42 15.05 -2.09
CA VAL A 122 -0.12 13.65 -1.80
C VAL A 122 -1.05 12.80 -2.64
N THR A 123 -0.47 11.94 -3.46
CA THR A 123 -1.22 11.07 -4.35
C THR A 123 -0.95 9.61 -4.02
N TYR A 124 -2.01 8.85 -3.76
CA TYR A 124 -1.97 7.40 -3.58
C TYR A 124 -2.49 6.72 -4.84
N PHE A 125 -1.76 5.75 -5.36
CA PHE A 125 -2.12 5.00 -6.57
C PHE A 125 -1.46 3.63 -6.60
N ILE A 126 -1.97 2.72 -7.41
CA ILE A 126 -1.33 1.42 -7.67
C ILE A 126 -0.40 1.52 -8.88
N LEU A 127 0.78 0.95 -8.72
CA LEU A 127 1.78 0.79 -9.78
C LEU A 127 2.01 -0.70 -10.02
N LYS A 128 1.95 -1.13 -11.30
CA LYS A 128 2.43 -2.44 -11.72
C LYS A 128 3.92 -2.33 -12.08
N TYR A 129 4.74 -3.16 -11.48
CA TYR A 129 6.17 -3.16 -11.79
C TYR A 129 6.45 -3.78 -13.15
N ARG A 130 7.47 -3.25 -13.86
CA ARG A 130 7.80 -3.67 -15.24
C ARG A 130 8.74 -4.87 -15.34
N ASP A 131 9.05 -5.53 -14.24
CA ASP A 131 9.98 -6.67 -14.18
C ASP A 131 9.39 -7.99 -14.72
N GLY A 132 8.18 -7.95 -15.28
CA GLY A 132 7.46 -9.15 -15.75
C GLY A 132 6.73 -9.89 -14.64
N SER A 133 6.85 -9.45 -13.39
CA SER A 133 6.04 -9.98 -12.29
C SER A 133 4.65 -9.33 -12.30
N ASP A 134 3.63 -10.10 -11.88
CA ASP A 134 2.29 -9.56 -11.66
C ASP A 134 2.15 -8.88 -10.28
N ASN A 135 3.25 -8.30 -9.78
CA ASN A 135 3.26 -7.63 -8.50
C ASN A 135 2.76 -6.18 -8.65
N PHE A 136 1.80 -5.82 -7.81
CA PHE A 136 1.26 -4.48 -7.71
C PHE A 136 1.68 -3.85 -6.39
N TYR A 137 1.98 -2.56 -6.42
CA TYR A 137 2.45 -1.79 -5.27
C TYR A 137 1.54 -0.60 -5.04
N LEU A 138 1.11 -0.40 -3.80
CA LEU A 138 0.49 0.87 -3.39
C LEU A 138 1.63 1.88 -3.21
N MET A 139 1.59 2.93 -4.03
CA MET A 139 2.57 4.00 -4.07
C MET A 139 2.00 5.25 -3.42
N ARG A 140 2.87 6.03 -2.81
CA ARG A 140 2.60 7.38 -2.33
C ARG A 140 3.54 8.34 -3.02
N GLU A 141 3.02 9.26 -3.79
CA GLU A 141 3.77 10.34 -4.42
C GLU A 141 3.51 11.65 -3.66
N ILE A 142 4.56 12.37 -3.33
CA ILE A 142 4.50 13.66 -2.67
C ILE A 142 5.06 14.71 -3.62
N ARG A 143 4.29 15.75 -3.90
CA ARG A 143 4.71 16.94 -4.63
C ARG A 143 4.54 18.17 -3.76
N ILE A 144 5.56 19.00 -3.69
CA ILE A 144 5.52 20.27 -2.99
C ILE A 144 5.60 21.38 -4.04
N PHE A 145 4.62 22.28 -3.97
CA PHE A 145 4.49 23.43 -4.86
C PHE A 145 4.76 24.70 -4.05
N GLY A 146 5.62 25.58 -4.56
CA GLY A 146 6.00 26.81 -3.88
C GLY A 146 7.19 27.49 -4.56
N LYS A 147 7.95 28.31 -3.82
CA LYS A 147 9.12 29.03 -4.34
C LYS A 147 10.20 28.13 -4.98
N ARG A 148 10.24 26.85 -4.61
CA ARG A 148 11.10 25.85 -5.23
C ARG A 148 10.22 24.65 -5.60
N THR A 149 10.13 24.36 -6.90
CA THR A 149 9.55 23.10 -7.37
C THR A 149 10.51 21.98 -6.98
N LEU A 150 10.16 21.20 -5.96
CA LEU A 150 10.89 20.01 -5.59
C LEU A 150 10.43 18.86 -6.48
N TYR A 151 11.37 18.00 -6.87
CA TYR A 151 11.04 16.76 -7.59
C TYR A 151 10.08 15.91 -6.75
N PRO A 152 9.12 15.23 -7.40
CA PRO A 152 8.22 14.34 -6.66
C PRO A 152 9.01 13.25 -5.94
N SER A 153 8.72 13.04 -4.67
CA SER A 153 9.17 11.87 -3.92
C SER A 153 8.13 10.79 -4.05
N THR A 154 8.55 9.59 -4.41
CA THR A 154 7.64 8.44 -4.57
C THR A 154 8.13 7.28 -3.73
N ASP A 155 7.28 6.82 -2.82
CA ASP A 155 7.56 5.75 -1.87
C ASP A 155 6.63 4.56 -2.08
N VAL A 156 7.16 3.35 -1.95
CA VAL A 156 6.36 2.13 -1.88
C VAL A 156 5.80 2.01 -0.46
N ILE A 157 4.47 1.93 -0.32
CA ILE A 157 3.81 1.80 0.99
C ILE A 157 3.51 0.34 1.30
N VAL A 158 2.92 -0.38 0.35
CA VAL A 158 2.58 -1.80 0.49
C VAL A 158 2.86 -2.50 -0.82
N SER A 159 3.43 -3.70 -0.74
CA SER A 159 3.58 -4.62 -1.87
C SER A 159 2.46 -5.64 -1.94
N ASN A 160 2.24 -6.21 -3.11
CA ASN A 160 1.22 -7.23 -3.37
C ASN A 160 -0.21 -6.76 -3.05
N VAL A 161 -0.56 -5.56 -3.51
CA VAL A 161 -1.91 -4.99 -3.40
C VAL A 161 -2.69 -5.36 -4.65
N GLU A 162 -3.76 -6.11 -4.51
CA GLU A 162 -4.59 -6.54 -5.65
C GLU A 162 -5.51 -5.42 -6.13
N ASP A 163 -6.05 -4.62 -5.21
CA ASP A 163 -7.00 -3.55 -5.50
C ASP A 163 -6.90 -2.40 -4.50
N PHE A 164 -7.21 -1.20 -4.97
CA PHE A 164 -7.32 0.01 -4.16
C PHE A 164 -8.54 0.78 -4.62
N GLN A 165 -9.59 0.76 -3.79
CA GLN A 165 -10.84 1.46 -4.05
C GLN A 165 -11.06 2.54 -3.01
N VAL A 166 -11.51 3.71 -3.46
CA VAL A 166 -11.80 4.86 -2.62
C VAL A 166 -13.23 5.31 -2.85
N ILE A 167 -14.04 5.25 -1.79
CA ILE A 167 -15.43 5.66 -1.80
C ILE A 167 -15.58 6.89 -0.92
N LEU A 168 -15.96 8.02 -1.50
CA LEU A 168 -16.32 9.23 -0.76
C LEU A 168 -17.79 9.17 -0.34
N LYS A 169 -18.02 9.38 0.95
CA LYS A 169 -19.38 9.47 1.52
C LYS A 169 -19.57 10.83 2.19
N ASP A 170 -20.76 11.39 2.09
CA ASP A 170 -21.15 12.57 2.85
C ASP A 170 -21.40 12.21 4.33
N LYS A 171 -21.75 13.25 5.13
CA LYS A 171 -22.08 13.08 6.55
C LYS A 171 -23.26 12.13 6.81
N ASP A 172 -24.14 11.96 5.81
CA ASP A 172 -25.34 11.12 5.88
C ASP A 172 -25.04 9.69 5.33
N GLY A 173 -23.78 9.41 4.97
CA GLY A 173 -23.34 8.12 4.44
C GLY A 173 -23.64 7.88 2.96
N LYS A 174 -24.15 8.89 2.24
CA LYS A 174 -24.43 8.81 0.82
C LYS A 174 -23.14 8.92 0.03
N VAL A 175 -22.97 8.05 -0.96
CA VAL A 175 -21.81 8.07 -1.87
C VAL A 175 -21.87 9.34 -2.72
N ILE A 176 -20.77 10.10 -2.74
CA ILE A 176 -20.64 11.38 -3.46
C ILE A 176 -20.09 11.17 -4.88
N VAL A 177 -19.42 10.02 -5.12
CA VAL A 177 -18.80 9.69 -6.41
C VAL A 177 -19.29 8.33 -6.89
#